data_027fd05b0cbeda6dd002d2fd9c9af32c
#
_entry.id   027fd05b0cbeda6dd002d2fd9c9af32c
#
_cell.length_a   1.000
_cell.length_b   1.000
_cell.length_c   1.000
_cell.angle_alpha   90.00
_cell.angle_beta   90.00
_cell.angle_gamma   90.00
#
_symmetry.space_group_name_H-M   'P 1'
#
loop_
_entity.id
_entity.type
_entity.pdbx_description
1 polymer ?
#
loop_
_entity_poly.entity_id
_entity_poly.type
_entity_poly.pdbx_seq_one_letter_code
_entity_poly.pdbx_strand_id
1 'polypeptide(L)'
;MNSLKIPDFLIFSTISSVFHSKENLMNTTAKFHLTAAAFGVLIASSVYAETNQVYSNTVQAHNAPMTVIMKDGKIANILTDNRESPGVGKLAIANLSKKIIRNQTINVDNVTGASVTSMALKYAVKKNLEAAGADLSKFQTKLPKAQLKDTYSSEVVIVGGGGAGLAAAASVIEAGGTAIIVEKLGYLGGSTVVSGGGYNAVDPERQNRQNIDDSIDRHFQDTMRGGHNKNNPELVKKLVEEAPPTMHWLEGKGLGFGPKVRVIVGGLYPRGHGAEGGGYGYIRVLEKFIKAYPDKVKVFTDTQAVKLIKNEAGKVIGVLGKHDSKDVNFMASKGVIIATGCYGSNEEMRKAFAPYSLHADAQIYFPTKSNTGDAHIMAMQAGGVMQKNDNHAATVHLEAGAGSYGFLHVNANGERFMNEDVNTQSKSCSKELQPHGIAWTVYDSNWTQDVKKQVDGNLAGGLFYGQMWQPWGNGWNVEIEKASQAQHIKDGKVVVADTL
;
A
#
# COMPACT_ATOMS: atom_id res chain seq x y z
N MET A 1 6.14 -33.16 24.11
CA MET A 1 4.78 -33.13 24.68
C MET A 1 4.77 -32.07 25.77
N ASN A 2 4.34 -30.87 25.47
CA ASN A 2 3.85 -29.89 26.43
C ASN A 2 3.10 -28.84 25.62
N SER A 3 1.79 -28.83 25.78
CA SER A 3 0.85 -27.95 25.14
C SER A 3 0.99 -26.52 25.70
N LEU A 4 1.33 -25.55 24.84
CA LEU A 4 1.21 -24.14 25.20
C LEU A 4 -0.29 -23.77 25.27
N LYS A 5 -0.76 -23.50 26.46
CA LYS A 5 -2.05 -22.87 26.73
C LYS A 5 -1.95 -21.39 26.36
N ILE A 6 -2.80 -20.96 25.46
CA ILE A 6 -3.07 -19.54 25.18
C ILE A 6 -3.98 -19.03 26.31
N PRO A 7 -3.71 -17.87 26.93
CA PRO A 7 -4.55 -17.35 28.01
C PRO A 7 -5.92 -16.86 27.51
N ASP A 8 -6.97 -17.39 28.10
CA ASP A 8 -8.39 -17.11 27.81
C ASP A 8 -8.89 -15.70 28.24
N PHE A 9 -8.03 -14.72 28.43
CA PHE A 9 -8.43 -13.52 29.21
C PHE A 9 -8.85 -12.29 28.37
N LEU A 10 -8.85 -12.33 27.05
CA LEU A 10 -9.16 -11.13 26.23
C LEU A 10 -10.48 -11.19 25.43
N ILE A 11 -11.21 -12.28 25.52
CA ILE A 11 -12.49 -12.45 24.78
C ILE A 11 -13.72 -12.20 25.70
N PHE A 12 -13.56 -12.20 27.01
CA PHE A 12 -14.70 -12.12 27.93
C PHE A 12 -15.18 -10.71 28.33
N SER A 13 -14.35 -9.67 28.18
CA SER A 13 -14.75 -8.33 28.63
C SER A 13 -15.69 -7.58 27.68
N THR A 14 -15.70 -7.95 26.39
CA THR A 14 -16.55 -7.30 25.39
C THR A 14 -17.92 -7.97 25.22
N ILE A 15 -18.09 -9.16 25.74
CA ILE A 15 -19.34 -9.96 25.64
C ILE A 15 -20.26 -9.74 26.85
N SER A 16 -19.71 -9.39 28.00
CA SER A 16 -20.49 -9.19 29.23
C SER A 16 -21.48 -8.02 29.17
N SER A 17 -21.22 -7.01 28.38
CA SER A 17 -22.11 -5.83 28.26
C SER A 17 -23.33 -6.03 27.35
N VAL A 18 -23.31 -7.07 26.52
CA VAL A 18 -24.42 -7.35 25.57
C VAL A 18 -25.42 -8.36 26.16
N PHE A 19 -25.03 -9.15 27.15
CA PHE A 19 -25.87 -10.23 27.70
C PHE A 19 -26.71 -9.85 28.94
N HIS A 20 -26.53 -8.67 29.56
CA HIS A 20 -27.27 -8.28 30.75
C HIS A 20 -28.71 -7.81 30.52
N SER A 21 -29.19 -7.78 29.27
CA SER A 21 -30.56 -7.36 28.97
C SER A 21 -31.52 -8.44 28.43
N LYS A 22 -31.12 -9.73 28.40
CA LYS A 22 -32.01 -10.82 27.93
C LYS A 22 -31.83 -12.14 28.67
N GLU A 23 -32.12 -12.15 29.96
CA GLU A 23 -32.08 -13.35 30.79
C GLU A 23 -33.33 -14.24 30.72
N ASN A 24 -34.14 -14.22 29.72
CA ASN A 24 -35.37 -15.03 29.67
C ASN A 24 -35.57 -15.88 28.41
N LEU A 25 -34.55 -16.38 27.77
CA LEU A 25 -34.76 -17.46 26.75
C LEU A 25 -33.48 -18.26 26.56
N MET A 26 -33.25 -19.28 27.36
CA MET A 26 -32.56 -20.53 26.91
C MET A 26 -32.29 -21.49 28.06
N ASN A 27 -33.21 -22.42 28.25
CA ASN A 27 -32.98 -23.68 28.97
C ASN A 27 -32.83 -24.76 27.88
N THR A 28 -31.61 -25.04 27.45
CA THR A 28 -31.20 -26.37 26.93
C THR A 28 -29.69 -26.41 26.80
N THR A 29 -29.08 -27.30 27.57
CA THR A 29 -27.65 -27.57 27.62
C THR A 29 -27.18 -28.27 26.36
N ALA A 30 -26.42 -27.59 25.52
CA ALA A 30 -25.52 -28.18 24.52
C ALA A 30 -24.19 -27.45 24.56
N LYS A 31 -23.13 -28.16 24.96
CA LYS A 31 -21.76 -27.67 24.90
C LYS A 31 -21.33 -27.63 23.43
N PHE A 32 -21.19 -26.44 22.85
CA PHE A 32 -20.65 -26.23 21.54
C PHE A 32 -19.25 -25.62 21.63
N HIS A 33 -18.28 -26.24 21.00
CA HIS A 33 -17.05 -25.56 20.63
C HIS A 33 -17.36 -24.65 19.43
N LEU A 34 -17.61 -23.38 19.69
CA LEU A 34 -17.89 -22.38 18.66
C LEU A 34 -16.56 -21.90 18.03
N THR A 35 -16.35 -22.21 16.75
CA THR A 35 -15.37 -21.51 15.91
C THR A 35 -15.94 -20.16 15.49
N ALA A 36 -15.10 -19.19 15.14
CA ALA A 36 -15.54 -17.86 14.71
C ALA A 36 -16.57 -17.89 13.54
N ALA A 37 -16.57 -18.95 12.73
CA ALA A 37 -17.55 -19.17 11.67
C ALA A 37 -18.94 -19.51 12.22
N ALA A 38 -19.02 -20.26 13.32
CA ALA A 38 -20.30 -20.60 13.96
C ALA A 38 -20.94 -19.37 14.62
N PHE A 39 -20.12 -18.42 15.09
CA PHE A 39 -20.60 -17.17 15.69
C PHE A 39 -21.27 -16.25 14.65
N GLY A 40 -20.69 -16.13 13.46
CA GLY A 40 -21.30 -15.38 12.34
C GLY A 40 -22.64 -15.97 11.90
N VAL A 41 -22.75 -17.31 11.88
CA VAL A 41 -23.97 -18.04 11.53
C VAL A 41 -25.07 -17.81 12.59
N LEU A 42 -24.73 -17.82 13.89
CA LEU A 42 -25.70 -17.61 14.96
C LEU A 42 -26.26 -16.18 15.01
N ILE A 43 -25.42 -15.17 14.78
CA ILE A 43 -25.88 -13.77 14.73
C ILE A 43 -26.75 -13.53 13.51
N ALA A 44 -26.36 -14.08 12.36
CA ALA A 44 -27.14 -13.96 11.14
C ALA A 44 -28.49 -14.71 11.22
N SER A 45 -28.53 -15.90 11.86
CA SER A 45 -29.77 -16.66 12.02
C SER A 45 -30.75 -16.01 13.04
N SER A 46 -30.25 -15.31 14.07
CA SER A 46 -31.10 -14.63 15.03
C SER A 46 -31.76 -13.35 14.50
N VAL A 47 -31.16 -12.71 13.49
CA VAL A 47 -31.67 -11.48 12.88
C VAL A 47 -32.62 -11.77 11.70
N TYR A 48 -32.56 -12.99 11.11
CA TYR A 48 -33.22 -13.31 9.85
C TYR A 48 -34.04 -14.62 9.90
N ALA A 49 -34.67 -14.92 11.02
CA ALA A 49 -35.12 -16.27 11.42
C ALA A 49 -36.16 -16.97 10.55
N GLU A 50 -36.78 -16.35 9.52
CA GLU A 50 -37.86 -17.04 8.77
C GLU A 50 -37.65 -17.21 7.26
N THR A 51 -36.68 -16.51 6.62
CA THR A 51 -36.53 -16.61 5.16
C THR A 51 -35.09 -16.65 4.63
N ASN A 52 -34.08 -16.62 5.49
CA ASN A 52 -32.69 -16.51 5.07
C ASN A 52 -31.90 -17.79 5.31
N GLN A 53 -31.30 -18.31 4.25
CA GLN A 53 -30.31 -19.38 4.33
C GLN A 53 -28.90 -18.76 4.39
N VAL A 54 -28.11 -19.16 5.39
CA VAL A 54 -26.75 -18.66 5.60
C VAL A 54 -25.76 -19.79 5.33
N TYR A 55 -24.83 -19.52 4.42
CA TYR A 55 -23.78 -20.46 4.04
C TYR A 55 -22.44 -19.83 4.24
N SER A 56 -21.50 -20.57 4.83
CA SER A 56 -20.13 -20.08 5.06
C SER A 56 -19.10 -21.06 4.52
N ASN A 57 -18.00 -20.51 4.00
CA ASN A 57 -16.83 -21.25 3.57
C ASN A 57 -15.58 -20.43 3.86
N THR A 58 -14.44 -21.11 4.07
CA THR A 58 -13.14 -20.46 4.26
C THR A 58 -12.36 -20.48 2.96
N VAL A 59 -11.90 -19.32 2.54
CA VAL A 59 -11.07 -19.21 1.33
C VAL A 59 -9.63 -19.43 1.71
N GLN A 60 -9.04 -20.52 1.26
CA GLN A 60 -7.67 -20.91 1.58
C GLN A 60 -6.61 -19.89 1.14
N ALA A 61 -6.84 -19.20 0.04
CA ALA A 61 -5.86 -18.26 -0.52
C ALA A 61 -5.54 -17.07 0.38
N HIS A 62 -6.48 -16.69 1.29
CA HIS A 62 -6.33 -15.54 2.16
C HIS A 62 -6.74 -15.81 3.61
N ASN A 63 -6.95 -17.06 3.97
CA ASN A 63 -7.35 -17.49 5.32
C ASN A 63 -8.51 -16.68 5.93
N ALA A 64 -9.36 -16.08 5.10
CA ALA A 64 -10.48 -15.27 5.53
C ALA A 64 -11.77 -16.06 5.40
N PRO A 65 -12.54 -16.23 6.48
CA PRO A 65 -13.86 -16.82 6.41
C PRO A 65 -14.77 -15.88 5.60
N MET A 66 -15.59 -16.49 4.74
CA MET A 66 -16.56 -15.77 3.92
C MET A 66 -17.92 -16.41 4.05
N THR A 67 -18.92 -15.59 4.26
CA THR A 67 -20.32 -16.03 4.42
C THR A 67 -21.18 -15.37 3.37
N VAL A 68 -21.95 -16.16 2.63
CA VAL A 68 -22.95 -15.68 1.70
C VAL A 68 -24.35 -15.86 2.32
N ILE A 69 -25.09 -14.78 2.40
CA ILE A 69 -26.47 -14.77 2.87
C ILE A 69 -27.38 -14.81 1.64
N MET A 70 -28.21 -15.86 1.57
CA MET A 70 -29.22 -16.00 0.53
C MET A 70 -30.60 -15.62 1.07
N LYS A 71 -31.38 -14.89 0.28
CA LYS A 71 -32.77 -14.57 0.55
C LYS A 71 -33.59 -14.70 -0.73
N ASP A 72 -34.67 -15.43 -0.67
CA ASP A 72 -35.58 -15.63 -1.81
C ASP A 72 -34.86 -16.08 -3.12
N GLY A 73 -33.89 -16.99 -2.95
CA GLY A 73 -33.05 -17.50 -4.06
C GLY A 73 -32.04 -16.52 -4.62
N LYS A 74 -31.84 -15.37 -3.97
CA LYS A 74 -30.87 -14.32 -4.36
C LYS A 74 -29.75 -14.14 -3.36
N ILE A 75 -28.59 -13.70 -3.81
CA ILE A 75 -27.49 -13.28 -2.93
C ILE A 75 -27.91 -11.95 -2.29
N ALA A 76 -28.19 -11.96 -0.99
CA ALA A 76 -28.59 -10.77 -0.23
C ALA A 76 -27.38 -10.04 0.38
N ASN A 77 -26.35 -10.79 0.83
CA ASN A 77 -25.15 -10.19 1.37
C ASN A 77 -23.94 -11.14 1.27
N ILE A 78 -22.75 -10.56 1.30
CA ILE A 78 -21.46 -11.26 1.36
C ILE A 78 -20.67 -10.66 2.51
N LEU A 79 -20.46 -11.45 3.56
CA LEU A 79 -19.71 -11.07 4.74
C LEU A 79 -18.32 -11.72 4.72
N THR A 80 -17.30 -11.01 5.13
CA THR A 80 -15.95 -11.54 5.28
C THR A 80 -15.21 -10.86 6.43
N ASP A 81 -14.36 -11.63 7.10
CA ASP A 81 -13.36 -11.14 8.06
C ASP A 81 -12.17 -10.48 7.35
N ASN A 82 -12.41 -9.59 6.49
CA ASN A 82 -11.52 -8.96 5.52
C ASN A 82 -10.10 -8.66 6.03
N ARG A 83 -9.20 -9.66 5.96
CA ARG A 83 -7.78 -9.58 6.35
C ARG A 83 -6.87 -9.06 5.23
N GLU A 84 -7.46 -8.70 4.12
CA GLU A 84 -6.77 -8.16 2.96
C GLU A 84 -6.11 -6.80 3.24
N SER A 85 -5.16 -6.43 2.38
CA SER A 85 -4.53 -5.11 2.40
C SER A 85 -5.59 -4.00 2.28
N PRO A 86 -5.51 -2.93 3.08
CA PRO A 86 -6.56 -1.92 3.18
C PRO A 86 -6.93 -1.26 1.85
N GLY A 87 -5.92 -0.88 1.07
CA GLY A 87 -6.11 -0.06 -0.11
C GLY A 87 -6.37 -0.83 -1.41
N VAL A 88 -6.07 -2.13 -1.45
CA VAL A 88 -6.19 -2.94 -2.68
C VAL A 88 -7.17 -4.08 -2.48
N GLY A 89 -6.83 -5.04 -1.63
CA GLY A 89 -7.65 -6.24 -1.43
C GLY A 89 -9.00 -5.92 -0.80
N LYS A 90 -9.05 -5.09 0.24
CA LYS A 90 -10.31 -4.67 0.88
C LYS A 90 -11.23 -3.91 -0.09
N LEU A 91 -10.69 -3.03 -0.91
CA LEU A 91 -11.47 -2.32 -1.94
C LEU A 91 -11.98 -3.26 -3.03
N ALA A 92 -11.14 -4.20 -3.47
CA ALA A 92 -11.55 -5.20 -4.46
C ALA A 92 -12.70 -6.06 -3.95
N ILE A 93 -12.62 -6.56 -2.71
CA ILE A 93 -13.70 -7.32 -2.07
C ILE A 93 -14.97 -6.47 -1.98
N ALA A 94 -14.88 -5.25 -1.47
CA ALA A 94 -16.04 -4.37 -1.29
C ALA A 94 -16.72 -4.04 -2.62
N ASN A 95 -15.96 -3.75 -3.67
CA ASN A 95 -16.48 -3.41 -4.99
C ASN A 95 -17.10 -4.62 -5.69
N LEU A 96 -16.40 -5.76 -5.67
CA LEU A 96 -16.91 -6.99 -6.29
C LEU A 96 -18.13 -7.55 -5.57
N SER A 97 -18.14 -7.55 -4.22
CA SER A 97 -19.31 -7.98 -3.45
C SER A 97 -20.54 -7.18 -3.81
N LYS A 98 -20.43 -5.85 -3.87
CA LYS A 98 -21.53 -4.97 -4.33
C LYS A 98 -21.96 -5.30 -5.75
N LYS A 99 -21.01 -5.54 -6.66
CA LYS A 99 -21.30 -5.86 -8.08
C LYS A 99 -21.99 -7.22 -8.23
N ILE A 100 -21.53 -8.24 -7.48
CA ILE A 100 -22.14 -9.57 -7.44
C ILE A 100 -23.56 -9.52 -6.87
N ILE A 101 -23.74 -8.87 -5.72
CA ILE A 101 -25.06 -8.73 -5.07
C ILE A 101 -26.04 -7.98 -5.99
N ARG A 102 -25.62 -6.83 -6.52
CA ARG A 102 -26.48 -5.99 -7.36
C ARG A 102 -26.94 -6.71 -8.62
N ASN A 103 -26.07 -7.47 -9.26
CA ASN A 103 -26.32 -8.07 -10.57
C ASN A 103 -26.63 -9.56 -10.48
N GLN A 104 -26.61 -10.15 -9.28
CA GLN A 104 -26.86 -11.57 -9.04
C GLN A 104 -26.02 -12.48 -9.95
N THR A 105 -24.72 -12.16 -10.09
CA THR A 105 -23.81 -12.96 -10.92
C THR A 105 -22.40 -12.99 -10.35
N ILE A 106 -21.75 -14.16 -10.42
CA ILE A 106 -20.34 -14.33 -10.13
C ILE A 106 -19.45 -14.16 -11.37
N ASN A 107 -20.07 -14.04 -12.55
CA ASN A 107 -19.38 -13.80 -13.81
C ASN A 107 -19.08 -12.29 -13.99
N VAL A 108 -18.35 -11.75 -13.03
CA VAL A 108 -17.86 -10.38 -13.03
C VAL A 108 -16.36 -10.37 -13.34
N ASP A 109 -15.88 -9.31 -14.01
CA ASP A 109 -14.46 -9.15 -14.27
C ASP A 109 -13.68 -9.00 -12.96
N ASN A 110 -12.44 -9.48 -12.95
CA ASN A 110 -11.54 -9.24 -11.82
C ASN A 110 -11.18 -7.75 -11.75
N VAL A 111 -10.95 -7.25 -10.56
CA VAL A 111 -10.37 -5.93 -10.38
C VAL A 111 -8.90 -5.96 -10.83
N THR A 112 -8.56 -5.17 -11.83
CA THR A 112 -7.21 -5.08 -12.38
C THR A 112 -6.23 -4.63 -11.28
N GLY A 113 -5.16 -5.40 -11.05
CA GLY A 113 -4.23 -5.17 -9.95
C GLY A 113 -4.57 -5.92 -8.65
N ALA A 114 -5.79 -6.49 -8.53
CA ALA A 114 -6.23 -7.32 -7.40
C ALA A 114 -6.81 -8.67 -7.86
N SER A 115 -6.22 -9.27 -8.88
CA SER A 115 -6.75 -10.47 -9.54
C SER A 115 -6.85 -11.68 -8.60
N VAL A 116 -5.86 -11.89 -7.74
CA VAL A 116 -5.86 -13.02 -6.78
C VAL A 116 -7.00 -12.89 -5.79
N THR A 117 -7.16 -11.73 -5.16
CA THR A 117 -8.26 -11.42 -4.25
C THR A 117 -9.62 -11.55 -4.96
N SER A 118 -9.71 -11.06 -6.21
CA SER A 118 -10.93 -11.14 -7.02
C SER A 118 -11.33 -12.60 -7.31
N MET A 119 -10.37 -13.43 -7.70
CA MET A 119 -10.61 -14.85 -7.96
C MET A 119 -11.00 -15.60 -6.67
N ALA A 120 -10.31 -15.30 -5.56
CA ALA A 120 -10.61 -15.90 -4.25
C ALA A 120 -12.04 -15.58 -3.81
N LEU A 121 -12.46 -14.31 -3.92
CA LEU A 121 -13.85 -13.91 -3.62
C LEU A 121 -14.87 -14.66 -4.48
N LYS A 122 -14.69 -14.67 -5.80
CA LYS A 122 -15.62 -15.35 -6.71
C LYS A 122 -15.68 -16.85 -6.44
N TYR A 123 -14.53 -17.47 -6.19
CA TYR A 123 -14.46 -18.88 -5.81
C TYR A 123 -15.22 -19.16 -4.52
N ALA A 124 -15.03 -18.36 -3.47
CA ALA A 124 -15.73 -18.52 -2.21
C ALA A 124 -17.23 -18.34 -2.36
N VAL A 125 -17.69 -17.33 -3.11
CA VAL A 125 -19.11 -17.12 -3.39
C VAL A 125 -19.68 -18.32 -4.13
N LYS A 126 -18.98 -18.83 -5.16
CA LYS A 126 -19.37 -20.03 -5.88
C LYS A 126 -19.54 -21.23 -4.95
N LYS A 127 -18.56 -21.49 -4.07
CA LYS A 127 -18.59 -22.59 -3.11
C LYS A 127 -19.76 -22.47 -2.12
N ASN A 128 -20.07 -21.27 -1.67
CA ASN A 128 -21.21 -21.03 -0.80
C ASN A 128 -22.53 -21.27 -1.53
N LEU A 129 -22.66 -20.86 -2.81
CA LEU A 129 -23.82 -21.16 -3.62
C LEU A 129 -24.00 -22.66 -3.88
N GLU A 130 -22.91 -23.40 -4.15
CA GLU A 130 -22.92 -24.86 -4.29
C GLU A 130 -23.40 -25.52 -2.99
N ALA A 131 -22.88 -25.11 -1.84
CA ALA A 131 -23.28 -25.62 -0.52
C ALA A 131 -24.75 -25.31 -0.19
N ALA A 132 -25.27 -24.20 -0.73
CA ALA A 132 -26.66 -23.81 -0.63
C ALA A 132 -27.60 -24.64 -1.53
N GLY A 133 -27.08 -25.52 -2.39
CA GLY A 133 -27.87 -26.19 -3.41
C GLY A 133 -28.43 -25.24 -4.47
N ALA A 134 -27.83 -24.05 -4.64
CA ALA A 134 -28.30 -23.09 -5.60
C ALA A 134 -27.96 -23.51 -7.03
N ASP A 135 -28.88 -23.25 -7.95
CA ASP A 135 -28.64 -23.45 -9.39
C ASP A 135 -27.64 -22.39 -9.89
N LEU A 136 -26.38 -22.81 -10.05
CA LEU A 136 -25.30 -21.92 -10.46
C LEU A 136 -25.53 -21.25 -11.82
N SER A 137 -26.35 -21.83 -12.69
CA SER A 137 -26.61 -21.24 -14.00
C SER A 137 -27.26 -19.86 -13.90
N LYS A 138 -28.03 -19.62 -12.83
CA LYS A 138 -28.68 -18.34 -12.54
C LYS A 138 -27.69 -17.24 -12.13
N PHE A 139 -26.48 -17.62 -11.77
CA PHE A 139 -25.44 -16.69 -11.29
C PHE A 139 -24.25 -16.57 -12.28
N GLN A 140 -24.44 -16.96 -13.55
CA GLN A 140 -23.39 -16.95 -14.59
C GLN A 140 -23.62 -15.89 -15.67
N THR A 141 -24.61 -15.04 -15.53
CA THR A 141 -24.91 -14.00 -16.53
C THR A 141 -23.71 -13.06 -16.66
N LYS A 142 -23.14 -12.98 -17.86
CA LYS A 142 -22.06 -12.04 -18.16
C LYS A 142 -22.62 -10.62 -18.22
N LEU A 143 -22.00 -9.71 -17.49
CA LEU A 143 -22.40 -8.31 -17.52
C LEU A 143 -21.95 -7.65 -18.83
N PRO A 144 -22.78 -6.77 -19.40
CA PRO A 144 -22.35 -5.97 -20.53
C PRO A 144 -21.21 -5.03 -20.08
N LYS A 145 -20.20 -4.92 -20.93
CA LYS A 145 -19.12 -3.96 -20.70
C LYS A 145 -19.60 -2.53 -20.94
N ALA A 146 -19.11 -1.60 -20.15
CA ALA A 146 -19.40 -0.19 -20.34
C ALA A 146 -18.94 0.28 -21.73
N GLN A 147 -19.84 0.89 -22.49
CA GLN A 147 -19.52 1.47 -23.79
C GLN A 147 -19.00 2.90 -23.55
N LEU A 148 -17.71 3.11 -23.74
CA LEU A 148 -17.14 4.45 -23.70
C LEU A 148 -17.35 5.18 -25.03
N LYS A 149 -17.46 6.51 -24.98
CA LYS A 149 -17.40 7.37 -26.19
C LYS A 149 -15.98 7.32 -26.78
N ASP A 150 -15.83 7.72 -28.02
CA ASP A 150 -14.53 7.77 -28.69
C ASP A 150 -13.67 8.93 -28.17
N THR A 151 -14.34 9.98 -27.64
CA THR A 151 -13.63 11.17 -27.15
C THR A 151 -14.32 11.74 -25.90
N TYR A 152 -13.48 12.13 -24.95
CA TYR A 152 -13.84 12.91 -23.77
C TYR A 152 -12.94 14.14 -23.70
N SER A 153 -13.47 15.27 -23.19
CA SER A 153 -12.72 16.52 -23.07
C SER A 153 -12.85 17.11 -21.66
N SER A 154 -11.78 17.77 -21.20
CA SER A 154 -11.71 18.52 -19.95
C SER A 154 -10.66 19.63 -20.07
N GLU A 155 -10.53 20.48 -19.05
CA GLU A 155 -9.45 21.45 -19.02
C GLU A 155 -8.10 20.76 -18.81
N VAL A 156 -8.04 19.78 -17.91
CA VAL A 156 -6.82 19.01 -17.60
C VAL A 156 -7.09 17.51 -17.76
N VAL A 157 -6.14 16.81 -18.38
CA VAL A 157 -6.11 15.35 -18.36
C VAL A 157 -4.95 14.89 -17.48
N ILE A 158 -5.26 14.03 -16.52
CA ILE A 158 -4.29 13.49 -15.55
C ILE A 158 -4.09 12.01 -15.86
N VAL A 159 -2.85 11.62 -16.15
CA VAL A 159 -2.51 10.24 -16.43
C VAL A 159 -1.95 9.60 -15.18
N GLY A 160 -2.71 8.65 -14.62
CA GLY A 160 -2.41 7.98 -13.35
C GLY A 160 -3.23 8.49 -12.19
N GLY A 161 -3.88 7.56 -11.49
CA GLY A 161 -4.73 7.82 -10.31
C GLY A 161 -4.05 7.49 -8.98
N GLY A 162 -2.71 7.59 -8.92
CA GLY A 162 -1.94 7.47 -7.68
C GLY A 162 -2.01 8.73 -6.82
N GLY A 163 -1.22 8.80 -5.76
CA GLY A 163 -1.18 9.96 -4.85
C GLY A 163 -0.96 11.28 -5.57
N ALA A 164 -0.02 11.35 -6.50
CA ALA A 164 0.27 12.56 -7.29
C ALA A 164 -0.91 12.96 -8.19
N GLY A 165 -1.52 11.99 -8.88
CA GLY A 165 -2.66 12.26 -9.76
C GLY A 165 -3.91 12.73 -9.01
N LEU A 166 -4.18 12.13 -7.84
CA LEU A 166 -5.28 12.55 -6.98
C LEU A 166 -5.04 13.93 -6.37
N ALA A 167 -3.81 14.24 -5.95
CA ALA A 167 -3.45 15.56 -5.48
C ALA A 167 -3.60 16.62 -6.59
N ALA A 168 -3.15 16.30 -7.81
CA ALA A 168 -3.34 17.17 -8.97
C ALA A 168 -4.83 17.42 -9.27
N ALA A 169 -5.65 16.37 -9.23
CA ALA A 169 -7.10 16.53 -9.43
C ALA A 169 -7.75 17.40 -8.34
N ALA A 170 -7.35 17.22 -7.07
CA ALA A 170 -7.82 18.05 -5.98
C ALA A 170 -7.42 19.53 -6.18
N SER A 171 -6.18 19.81 -6.58
CA SER A 171 -5.71 21.15 -6.89
C SER A 171 -6.44 21.77 -8.08
N VAL A 172 -6.78 20.99 -9.11
CA VAL A 172 -7.60 21.47 -10.24
C VAL A 172 -9.00 21.87 -9.77
N ILE A 173 -9.64 21.10 -8.88
CA ILE A 173 -10.93 21.44 -8.28
C ILE A 173 -10.86 22.74 -7.52
N GLU A 174 -9.84 22.91 -6.66
CA GLU A 174 -9.63 24.11 -5.85
C GLU A 174 -9.36 25.37 -6.69
N ALA A 175 -8.71 25.18 -7.85
CA ALA A 175 -8.55 26.23 -8.86
C ALA A 175 -9.81 26.49 -9.70
N GLY A 176 -10.94 25.86 -9.38
CA GLY A 176 -12.21 26.02 -10.11
C GLY A 176 -12.31 25.26 -11.42
N GLY A 177 -11.27 24.54 -11.82
CA GLY A 177 -11.18 23.83 -13.09
C GLY A 177 -11.87 22.47 -13.13
N THR A 178 -11.69 21.77 -14.27
CA THR A 178 -12.19 20.42 -14.51
C THR A 178 -11.07 19.47 -14.93
N ALA A 179 -11.16 18.21 -14.54
CA ALA A 179 -10.16 17.21 -14.87
C ALA A 179 -10.76 15.86 -15.29
N ILE A 180 -9.98 15.12 -16.06
CA ILE A 180 -10.18 13.70 -16.32
C ILE A 180 -8.97 12.95 -15.77
N ILE A 181 -9.20 11.92 -14.94
CA ILE A 181 -8.17 10.97 -14.51
C ILE A 181 -8.27 9.72 -15.37
N VAL A 182 -7.16 9.30 -15.99
CA VAL A 182 -7.03 8.06 -16.75
C VAL A 182 -6.11 7.12 -15.98
N GLU A 183 -6.67 6.02 -15.45
CA GLU A 183 -5.98 5.05 -14.60
C GLU A 183 -6.05 3.66 -15.22
N LYS A 184 -4.90 2.99 -15.34
CA LYS A 184 -4.82 1.65 -15.94
C LYS A 184 -5.30 0.52 -15.02
N LEU A 185 -5.23 0.74 -13.70
CA LEU A 185 -5.76 -0.22 -12.72
C LEU A 185 -7.26 -0.05 -12.54
N GLY A 186 -7.91 -1.09 -12.02
CA GLY A 186 -9.33 -1.05 -11.66
C GLY A 186 -9.64 -0.30 -10.37
N TYR A 187 -8.67 0.41 -9.80
CA TYR A 187 -8.80 1.20 -8.57
C TYR A 187 -7.79 2.35 -8.56
N LEU A 188 -8.06 3.35 -7.73
CA LEU A 188 -7.17 4.47 -7.50
C LEU A 188 -6.17 4.17 -6.38
N GLY A 189 -5.00 4.81 -6.41
CA GLY A 189 -4.02 4.76 -5.35
C GLY A 189 -2.60 4.43 -5.78
N GLY A 190 -2.42 3.71 -6.88
CA GLY A 190 -1.09 3.34 -7.41
C GLY A 190 -0.18 2.73 -6.33
N SER A 191 1.09 3.11 -6.33
CA SER A 191 2.06 2.67 -5.29
C SER A 191 1.85 3.36 -3.94
N THR A 192 1.22 4.53 -3.93
CA THR A 192 0.95 5.27 -2.68
C THR A 192 0.08 4.45 -1.74
N VAL A 193 -0.94 3.78 -2.24
CA VAL A 193 -1.91 3.02 -1.44
C VAL A 193 -1.29 1.90 -0.60
N VAL A 194 -0.17 1.34 -1.05
CA VAL A 194 0.56 0.25 -0.38
C VAL A 194 1.80 0.72 0.37
N SER A 195 2.09 2.02 0.37
CA SER A 195 3.24 2.59 1.07
C SER A 195 3.00 2.69 2.58
N GLY A 196 4.10 2.81 3.36
CA GLY A 196 4.04 3.04 4.80
C GLY A 196 3.46 4.40 5.20
N GLY A 197 3.33 5.34 4.27
CA GLY A 197 2.69 6.65 4.50
C GLY A 197 3.53 7.65 5.28
N GLY A 198 4.85 7.47 5.35
CA GLY A 198 5.74 8.44 5.95
C GLY A 198 5.84 9.71 5.12
N TYR A 199 5.83 10.88 5.76
CA TYR A 199 5.92 12.19 5.14
C TYR A 199 7.01 13.03 5.79
N ASN A 200 8.03 13.45 5.06
CA ASN A 200 9.10 14.30 5.56
C ASN A 200 8.75 15.78 5.38
N ALA A 201 8.60 16.49 6.48
CA ALA A 201 8.38 17.95 6.49
C ALA A 201 8.97 18.58 7.75
N VAL A 202 9.46 19.79 7.64
CA VAL A 202 9.77 20.62 8.81
C VAL A 202 8.44 21.07 9.43
N ASP A 203 8.21 20.69 10.68
CA ASP A 203 7.03 21.04 11.45
C ASP A 203 7.44 21.48 12.86
N PRO A 204 7.71 22.78 13.05
CA PRO A 204 8.16 23.27 14.33
C PRO A 204 7.21 22.98 15.50
N GLU A 205 5.89 22.91 15.23
CA GLU A 205 4.91 22.63 16.28
C GLU A 205 5.10 21.22 16.88
N ARG A 206 5.25 20.19 16.03
CA ARG A 206 5.47 18.81 16.50
C ARG A 206 6.91 18.57 16.92
N GLN A 207 7.87 19.18 16.21
CA GLN A 207 9.30 18.98 16.47
C GLN A 207 9.75 19.61 17.79
N ASN A 208 9.33 20.84 18.08
CA ASN A 208 9.70 21.53 19.34
C ASN A 208 9.17 20.80 20.58
N ARG A 209 8.00 20.16 20.51
CA ARG A 209 7.47 19.33 21.61
C ARG A 209 8.38 18.14 21.94
N GLN A 210 9.28 17.77 21.05
CA GLN A 210 10.21 16.65 21.19
C GLN A 210 11.67 17.12 21.25
N ASN A 211 11.92 18.42 21.47
CA ASN A 211 13.24 19.03 21.48
C ASN A 211 14.03 18.77 20.18
N ILE A 212 13.34 18.75 19.05
CA ILE A 212 13.96 18.61 17.73
C ILE A 212 14.02 20.01 17.10
N ASP A 213 15.25 20.51 16.89
CA ASP A 213 15.50 21.74 16.17
C ASP A 213 15.82 21.45 14.71
N ASP A 214 14.94 21.83 13.79
CA ASP A 214 15.05 21.58 12.36
C ASP A 214 14.73 22.84 11.54
N SER A 215 15.15 22.83 10.26
CA SER A 215 14.90 23.96 9.36
C SER A 215 14.78 23.47 7.91
N ILE A 216 14.16 24.30 7.07
CA ILE A 216 14.08 24.07 5.61
C ILE A 216 15.47 23.94 5.00
N ASP A 217 16.43 24.79 5.43
CA ASP A 217 17.80 24.70 4.93
C ASP A 217 18.46 23.38 5.30
N ARG A 218 18.34 22.94 6.57
CA ARG A 218 18.83 21.62 6.96
C ARG A 218 18.18 20.49 6.15
N HIS A 219 16.86 20.57 5.93
CA HIS A 219 16.16 19.59 5.11
C HIS A 219 16.70 19.56 3.67
N PHE A 220 16.95 20.73 3.09
CA PHE A 220 17.57 20.86 1.78
C PHE A 220 18.98 20.22 1.75
N GLN A 221 19.85 20.60 2.68
CA GLN A 221 21.23 20.09 2.76
C GLN A 221 21.26 18.57 2.96
N ASP A 222 20.41 18.05 3.83
CA ASP A 222 20.30 16.60 4.08
C ASP A 222 19.84 15.86 2.84
N THR A 223 18.85 16.41 2.11
CA THR A 223 18.34 15.80 0.88
C THR A 223 19.39 15.81 -0.22
N MET A 224 20.11 16.93 -0.39
CA MET A 224 21.20 17.02 -1.36
C MET A 224 22.33 16.02 -1.03
N ARG A 225 22.75 15.96 0.25
CA ARG A 225 23.77 15.04 0.71
C ARG A 225 23.35 13.57 0.55
N GLY A 226 22.10 13.24 0.91
CA GLY A 226 21.53 11.88 0.74
C GLY A 226 21.51 11.42 -0.72
N GLY A 227 21.37 12.33 -1.65
CA GLY A 227 21.48 12.08 -3.10
C GLY A 227 22.89 12.26 -3.66
N HIS A 228 23.92 12.31 -2.80
CA HIS A 228 25.31 12.56 -3.22
C HIS A 228 25.51 13.78 -4.10
N ASN A 229 24.69 14.83 -3.91
CA ASN A 229 24.61 16.05 -4.73
C ASN A 229 24.35 15.83 -6.23
N LYS A 230 23.80 14.67 -6.59
CA LYS A 230 23.34 14.37 -7.96
C LYS A 230 21.92 14.87 -8.23
N ASN A 231 21.20 15.26 -7.19
CA ASN A 231 19.84 15.80 -7.24
C ASN A 231 19.83 17.12 -8.02
N ASN A 232 18.69 17.40 -8.64
CA ASN A 232 18.42 18.74 -9.14
C ASN A 232 18.11 19.68 -7.95
N PRO A 233 18.96 20.68 -7.64
CA PRO A 233 18.80 21.50 -6.46
C PRO A 233 17.52 22.36 -6.48
N GLU A 234 17.05 22.80 -7.63
CA GLU A 234 15.82 23.59 -7.76
C GLU A 234 14.59 22.74 -7.40
N LEU A 235 14.56 21.48 -7.86
CA LEU A 235 13.49 20.55 -7.51
C LEU A 235 13.52 20.16 -6.02
N VAL A 236 14.73 19.96 -5.46
CA VAL A 236 14.87 19.69 -4.02
C VAL A 236 14.41 20.87 -3.19
N LYS A 237 14.81 22.10 -3.57
CA LYS A 237 14.38 23.32 -2.91
C LYS A 237 12.85 23.42 -2.91
N LYS A 238 12.22 23.26 -4.08
CA LYS A 238 10.76 23.27 -4.19
C LYS A 238 10.11 22.22 -3.31
N LEU A 239 10.64 20.99 -3.31
CA LEU A 239 10.12 19.89 -2.47
C LEU A 239 10.12 20.25 -0.99
N VAL A 240 11.26 20.72 -0.45
CA VAL A 240 11.41 20.95 1.00
C VAL A 240 10.62 22.18 1.47
N GLU A 241 10.51 23.22 0.63
CA GLU A 241 9.73 24.42 0.91
C GLU A 241 8.22 24.15 0.89
N GLU A 242 7.76 23.30 -0.04
CA GLU A 242 6.33 22.99 -0.20
C GLU A 242 5.86 21.81 0.67
N ALA A 243 6.77 21.05 1.26
CA ALA A 243 6.39 19.90 2.08
C ALA A 243 5.54 20.31 3.31
N PRO A 244 5.89 21.33 4.12
CA PRO A 244 5.08 21.76 5.25
C PRO A 244 3.67 22.25 4.84
N PRO A 245 3.51 23.21 3.92
CA PRO A 245 2.18 23.65 3.53
C PRO A 245 1.34 22.55 2.89
N THR A 246 1.96 21.62 2.15
CA THR A 246 1.24 20.46 1.59
C THR A 246 0.77 19.50 2.68
N MET A 247 1.55 19.30 3.75
CA MET A 247 1.13 18.52 4.91
C MET A 247 -0.14 19.11 5.55
N HIS A 248 -0.15 20.41 5.81
CA HIS A 248 -1.33 21.11 6.36
C HIS A 248 -2.52 21.10 5.40
N TRP A 249 -2.28 21.20 4.09
CA TRP A 249 -3.33 21.04 3.08
C TRP A 249 -3.98 19.63 3.13
N LEU A 250 -3.19 18.58 3.35
CA LEU A 250 -3.70 17.22 3.54
C LEU A 250 -4.48 17.09 4.86
N GLU A 251 -3.99 17.71 5.95
CA GLU A 251 -4.71 17.78 7.23
C GLU A 251 -6.07 18.47 7.08
N GLY A 252 -6.11 19.56 6.33
CA GLY A 252 -7.35 20.26 5.98
C GLY A 252 -8.35 19.40 5.20
N LYS A 253 -7.88 18.33 4.53
CA LYS A 253 -8.73 17.31 3.88
C LYS A 253 -9.09 16.13 4.78
N GLY A 254 -8.62 16.14 6.03
CA GLY A 254 -8.92 15.14 7.05
C GLY A 254 -7.93 13.98 7.12
N LEU A 255 -6.69 14.18 6.66
CA LEU A 255 -5.60 13.24 6.91
C LEU A 255 -4.96 13.56 8.27
N GLY A 256 -5.03 12.62 9.22
CA GLY A 256 -4.30 12.76 10.48
C GLY A 256 -2.83 12.37 10.32
N PHE A 257 -1.95 13.13 10.99
CA PHE A 257 -0.56 12.74 11.21
C PHE A 257 -0.33 12.48 12.70
N GLY A 258 0.44 11.45 13.00
CA GLY A 258 0.78 11.09 14.38
C GLY A 258 1.59 12.19 15.09
N PRO A 259 1.53 12.26 16.43
CA PRO A 259 2.21 13.31 17.20
C PRO A 259 3.73 13.16 17.25
N LYS A 260 4.25 11.95 16.97
CA LYS A 260 5.69 11.66 17.01
C LYS A 260 6.35 11.94 15.69
N VAL A 261 7.42 12.74 15.73
CA VAL A 261 8.31 13.00 14.60
C VAL A 261 9.51 12.08 14.69
N ARG A 262 9.95 11.52 13.59
CA ARG A 262 10.97 10.46 13.52
C ARG A 262 11.86 10.60 12.31
N VAL A 263 12.98 9.88 12.31
CA VAL A 263 13.72 9.63 11.08
C VAL A 263 12.98 8.54 10.31
N ILE A 264 12.65 8.78 9.05
CA ILE A 264 12.07 7.76 8.17
C ILE A 264 13.04 7.42 7.03
N VAL A 265 12.76 6.34 6.32
CA VAL A 265 13.66 5.77 5.30
C VAL A 265 14.31 6.84 4.43
N GLY A 266 15.62 6.77 4.32
CA GLY A 266 16.42 7.73 3.55
C GLY A 266 16.62 9.08 4.23
N GLY A 267 15.94 9.34 5.37
CA GLY A 267 16.14 10.55 6.16
C GLY A 267 17.43 10.51 6.95
N LEU A 268 18.00 11.67 7.19
CA LEU A 268 19.19 11.87 8.04
C LEU A 268 18.83 12.60 9.34
N TYR A 269 17.59 13.09 9.46
CA TYR A 269 17.15 13.89 10.61
C TYR A 269 15.67 13.64 10.93
N PRO A 270 15.23 13.79 12.20
CA PRO A 270 13.85 13.57 12.59
C PRO A 270 12.90 14.65 12.02
N ARG A 271 12.30 14.38 10.88
CA ARG A 271 11.26 15.19 10.24
C ARG A 271 10.16 14.36 9.59
N GLY A 272 10.14 13.07 9.91
CA GLY A 272 9.17 12.13 9.37
C GLY A 272 7.91 12.07 10.19
N HIS A 273 6.77 12.27 9.54
CA HIS A 273 5.43 12.20 10.09
C HIS A 273 4.71 10.97 9.56
N GLY A 274 4.17 10.14 10.44
CA GLY A 274 3.38 8.97 10.06
C GLY A 274 1.93 9.36 9.79
N ALA A 275 1.45 9.10 8.57
CA ALA A 275 0.05 9.35 8.23
C ALA A 275 -0.86 8.26 8.80
N GLU A 276 -2.03 8.66 9.29
CA GLU A 276 -3.10 7.76 9.72
C GLU A 276 -3.56 6.85 8.56
N GLY A 277 -3.48 5.54 8.77
CA GLY A 277 -3.80 4.55 7.73
C GLY A 277 -2.70 4.35 6.69
N GLY A 278 -1.49 4.84 6.95
CA GLY A 278 -0.36 4.70 6.03
C GLY A 278 -0.63 5.35 4.68
N GLY A 279 -0.09 4.79 3.61
CA GLY A 279 -0.32 5.29 2.25
C GLY A 279 -1.78 5.29 1.80
N TYR A 280 -2.58 4.35 2.32
CA TYR A 280 -4.03 4.35 2.07
C TYR A 280 -4.73 5.58 2.65
N GLY A 281 -4.21 6.16 3.75
CA GLY A 281 -4.74 7.38 4.35
C GLY A 281 -4.81 8.53 3.36
N TYR A 282 -3.72 8.78 2.61
CA TYR A 282 -3.68 9.81 1.55
C TYR A 282 -4.74 9.56 0.47
N ILE A 283 -4.81 8.33 -0.01
CA ILE A 283 -5.73 7.97 -1.08
C ILE A 283 -7.18 8.14 -0.62
N ARG A 284 -7.49 7.67 0.58
CA ARG A 284 -8.82 7.80 1.19
C ARG A 284 -9.32 9.23 1.25
N VAL A 285 -8.49 10.17 1.73
CA VAL A 285 -8.92 11.57 1.89
C VAL A 285 -9.02 12.30 0.56
N LEU A 286 -8.06 12.08 -0.35
CA LEU A 286 -8.07 12.68 -1.68
C LEU A 286 -9.21 12.14 -2.54
N GLU A 287 -9.44 10.84 -2.54
CA GLU A 287 -10.55 10.21 -3.26
C GLU A 287 -11.91 10.68 -2.73
N LYS A 288 -12.06 10.78 -1.39
CA LYS A 288 -13.25 11.34 -0.76
C LYS A 288 -13.50 12.78 -1.22
N PHE A 289 -12.45 13.61 -1.24
CA PHE A 289 -12.53 14.99 -1.70
C PHE A 289 -12.98 15.06 -3.17
N ILE A 290 -12.33 14.33 -4.06
CA ILE A 290 -12.65 14.32 -5.49
C ILE A 290 -14.10 13.85 -5.74
N LYS A 291 -14.56 12.82 -5.04
CA LYS A 291 -15.93 12.29 -5.16
C LYS A 291 -17.02 13.29 -4.73
N ALA A 292 -16.68 14.29 -3.94
CA ALA A 292 -17.60 15.37 -3.60
C ALA A 292 -17.87 16.34 -4.77
N TYR A 293 -17.06 16.26 -5.85
CA TYR A 293 -17.15 17.14 -7.02
C TYR A 293 -17.30 16.33 -8.33
N PRO A 294 -18.37 15.52 -8.49
CA PRO A 294 -18.52 14.62 -9.63
C PRO A 294 -18.64 15.34 -10.99
N ASP A 295 -19.07 16.60 -10.95
CA ASP A 295 -19.18 17.44 -12.15
C ASP A 295 -17.81 18.05 -12.56
N LYS A 296 -16.84 18.08 -11.65
CA LYS A 296 -15.50 18.62 -11.89
C LYS A 296 -14.48 17.58 -12.32
N VAL A 297 -14.57 16.35 -11.79
CA VAL A 297 -13.61 15.30 -12.09
C VAL A 297 -14.30 14.02 -12.54
N LYS A 298 -13.88 13.51 -13.71
CA LYS A 298 -14.25 12.19 -14.21
C LYS A 298 -13.09 11.24 -14.09
N VAL A 299 -13.34 10.02 -13.64
CA VAL A 299 -12.33 8.97 -13.45
C VAL A 299 -12.62 7.82 -14.38
N PHE A 300 -11.62 7.41 -15.15
CA PHE A 300 -11.64 6.26 -16.04
C PHE A 300 -10.60 5.25 -15.55
N THR A 301 -11.05 4.24 -14.81
CA THR A 301 -10.23 3.08 -14.42
C THR A 301 -10.21 2.04 -15.55
N ASP A 302 -9.37 1.02 -15.42
CA ASP A 302 -9.16 -0.02 -16.45
C ASP A 302 -8.86 0.57 -17.84
N THR A 303 -8.20 1.75 -17.84
CA THR A 303 -7.93 2.52 -19.05
C THR A 303 -6.44 2.90 -19.09
N GLN A 304 -5.68 2.22 -19.93
CA GLN A 304 -4.25 2.47 -20.08
C GLN A 304 -3.99 3.63 -21.04
N ALA A 305 -3.34 4.69 -20.57
CA ALA A 305 -2.79 5.72 -21.45
C ALA A 305 -1.61 5.15 -22.25
N VAL A 306 -1.63 5.32 -23.57
CA VAL A 306 -0.65 4.68 -24.46
C VAL A 306 0.13 5.69 -25.31
N LYS A 307 -0.39 6.90 -25.52
CA LYS A 307 0.26 7.92 -26.35
C LYS A 307 -0.22 9.33 -25.99
N LEU A 308 0.68 10.30 -26.00
CA LEU A 308 0.33 11.71 -25.94
C LEU A 308 -0.13 12.19 -27.33
N ILE A 309 -1.24 12.90 -27.39
CA ILE A 309 -1.79 13.50 -28.62
C ILE A 309 -1.21 14.90 -28.75
N LYS A 310 -0.63 15.19 -29.91
CA LYS A 310 -0.09 16.52 -30.26
C LYS A 310 -0.91 17.16 -31.36
N ASN A 311 -0.99 18.49 -31.35
CA ASN A 311 -1.49 19.25 -32.49
C ASN A 311 -0.36 19.47 -33.56
N GLU A 312 -0.71 20.11 -34.65
CA GLU A 312 0.25 20.42 -35.75
C GLU A 312 1.46 21.26 -35.30
N ALA A 313 1.28 22.10 -34.28
CA ALA A 313 2.38 22.85 -33.66
C ALA A 313 3.26 22.06 -32.70
N GLY A 314 2.98 20.74 -32.53
CA GLY A 314 3.73 19.87 -31.64
C GLY A 314 3.33 19.99 -30.16
N LYS A 315 2.36 20.84 -29.82
CA LYS A 315 1.85 20.97 -28.43
C LYS A 315 1.02 19.75 -28.04
N VAL A 316 1.25 19.20 -26.84
CA VAL A 316 0.43 18.14 -26.27
C VAL A 316 -0.95 18.69 -25.92
N ILE A 317 -1.99 18.07 -26.49
CA ILE A 317 -3.40 18.47 -26.35
C ILE A 317 -4.29 17.34 -25.83
N GLY A 318 -3.74 16.22 -25.48
CA GLY A 318 -4.50 15.09 -24.97
C GLY A 318 -3.72 13.80 -24.83
N VAL A 319 -4.46 12.74 -24.57
CA VAL A 319 -3.94 11.39 -24.35
C VAL A 319 -4.83 10.38 -25.07
N LEU A 320 -4.21 9.46 -25.79
CA LEU A 320 -4.87 8.26 -26.30
C LEU A 320 -4.83 7.20 -25.18
N GLY A 321 -6.00 6.73 -24.75
CA GLY A 321 -6.17 5.63 -23.82
C GLY A 321 -6.74 4.39 -24.50
N LYS A 322 -6.44 3.22 -23.92
CA LYS A 322 -7.08 1.94 -24.28
C LYS A 322 -7.92 1.45 -23.12
N HIS A 323 -9.21 1.29 -23.38
CA HIS A 323 -10.17 0.69 -22.46
C HIS A 323 -10.69 -0.62 -23.06
N ASP A 324 -10.38 -1.74 -22.44
CA ASP A 324 -10.47 -3.06 -23.08
C ASP A 324 -9.65 -3.09 -24.39
N SER A 325 -10.26 -3.19 -25.52
CA SER A 325 -9.58 -3.10 -26.83
C SER A 325 -9.96 -1.84 -27.59
N LYS A 326 -10.70 -0.92 -26.98
CA LYS A 326 -11.19 0.30 -27.60
C LYS A 326 -10.23 1.45 -27.35
N ASP A 327 -9.88 2.16 -28.41
CA ASP A 327 -9.15 3.42 -28.34
C ASP A 327 -10.11 4.55 -27.95
N VAL A 328 -9.69 5.38 -27.00
CA VAL A 328 -10.44 6.51 -26.45
C VAL A 328 -9.54 7.73 -26.36
N ASN A 329 -9.97 8.84 -26.94
CA ASN A 329 -9.23 10.10 -26.87
C ASN A 329 -9.67 10.91 -25.65
N PHE A 330 -8.73 11.34 -24.84
CA PHE A 330 -8.94 12.24 -23.72
C PHE A 330 -8.28 13.58 -24.04
N MET A 331 -9.06 14.59 -24.38
CA MET A 331 -8.59 15.88 -24.85
C MET A 331 -8.50 16.89 -23.71
N ALA A 332 -7.41 17.65 -23.68
CA ALA A 332 -7.10 18.64 -22.65
C ALA A 332 -6.99 20.04 -23.26
N SER A 333 -7.83 20.99 -22.84
CA SER A 333 -7.73 22.36 -23.34
C SER A 333 -6.59 23.15 -22.71
N LYS A 334 -6.22 22.86 -21.47
CA LYS A 334 -5.11 23.53 -20.76
C LYS A 334 -3.82 22.70 -20.75
N GLY A 335 -3.91 21.38 -20.53
CA GLY A 335 -2.71 20.55 -20.53
C GLY A 335 -2.90 19.17 -19.98
N VAL A 336 -1.85 18.36 -20.06
CA VAL A 336 -1.79 16.99 -19.55
C VAL A 336 -0.80 16.93 -18.38
N ILE A 337 -1.24 16.35 -17.26
CA ILE A 337 -0.39 16.05 -16.11
C ILE A 337 -0.03 14.57 -16.14
N ILE A 338 1.25 14.26 -16.12
CA ILE A 338 1.77 12.90 -16.07
C ILE A 338 2.05 12.51 -14.61
N ALA A 339 1.33 11.50 -14.09
CA ALA A 339 1.40 11.05 -12.70
C ALA A 339 1.43 9.52 -12.58
N THR A 340 2.05 8.82 -13.55
CA THR A 340 2.00 7.35 -13.68
C THR A 340 2.96 6.58 -12.77
N GLY A 341 3.73 7.26 -11.93
CA GLY A 341 4.74 6.64 -11.09
C GLY A 341 6.04 6.32 -11.84
N CYS A 342 6.78 5.35 -11.32
CA CYS A 342 8.12 5.03 -11.81
C CYS A 342 8.14 3.88 -12.85
N TYR A 343 9.36 3.47 -13.24
CA TYR A 343 9.61 2.36 -14.17
C TYR A 343 10.15 1.10 -13.48
N GLY A 344 9.97 1.00 -12.19
CA GLY A 344 10.61 -0.05 -11.39
C GLY A 344 10.26 -1.49 -11.75
N SER A 345 9.10 -1.75 -12.35
CA SER A 345 8.71 -3.08 -12.85
C SER A 345 9.08 -3.31 -14.32
N ASN A 346 9.76 -2.36 -14.94
CA ASN A 346 10.26 -2.47 -16.31
C ASN A 346 11.77 -2.78 -16.27
N GLU A 347 12.12 -4.04 -16.49
CA GLU A 347 13.50 -4.52 -16.40
C GLU A 347 14.41 -3.81 -17.41
N GLU A 348 13.97 -3.60 -18.64
CA GLU A 348 14.74 -2.94 -19.67
C GLU A 348 15.04 -1.47 -19.32
N MET A 349 14.05 -0.77 -18.76
CA MET A 349 14.28 0.61 -18.29
C MET A 349 15.20 0.64 -17.08
N ARG A 350 15.13 -0.33 -16.18
CA ARG A 350 16.07 -0.43 -15.06
C ARG A 350 17.48 -0.65 -15.55
N LYS A 351 17.69 -1.57 -16.50
CA LYS A 351 19.01 -1.81 -17.12
C LYS A 351 19.56 -0.54 -17.77
N ALA A 352 18.70 0.22 -18.44
CA ALA A 352 19.12 1.41 -19.18
C ALA A 352 19.38 2.65 -18.29
N PHE A 353 18.60 2.83 -17.24
CA PHE A 353 18.56 4.09 -16.46
C PHE A 353 18.90 3.94 -14.98
N ALA A 354 18.98 2.72 -14.46
CA ALA A 354 19.33 2.44 -13.08
C ALA A 354 20.17 1.15 -12.97
N PRO A 355 21.32 1.06 -13.65
CA PRO A 355 22.10 -0.18 -13.79
C PRO A 355 22.60 -0.74 -12.45
N TYR A 356 22.82 0.11 -11.45
CA TYR A 356 23.24 -0.31 -10.12
C TYR A 356 22.16 -1.02 -9.31
N SER A 357 20.92 -1.07 -9.81
CA SER A 357 19.77 -1.73 -9.15
C SER A 357 19.57 -3.17 -9.59
N LEU A 358 20.50 -3.75 -10.32
CA LEU A 358 20.33 -5.03 -11.03
C LEU A 358 20.85 -6.26 -10.29
N HIS A 359 21.49 -6.11 -9.14
CA HIS A 359 21.91 -7.25 -8.34
C HIS A 359 20.70 -7.89 -7.67
N ALA A 360 19.92 -8.62 -8.51
CA ALA A 360 18.56 -9.08 -8.21
C ALA A 360 18.50 -10.16 -7.12
N ASP A 361 19.58 -10.89 -6.87
CA ASP A 361 19.53 -12.09 -6.02
C ASP A 361 19.53 -11.76 -4.50
N ALA A 362 19.88 -10.53 -4.14
CA ALA A 362 19.93 -10.08 -2.74
C ALA A 362 18.94 -8.97 -2.40
N GLN A 363 18.12 -8.52 -3.36
CA GLN A 363 17.31 -7.32 -3.21
C GLN A 363 15.83 -7.63 -3.15
N ILE A 364 15.19 -7.22 -2.08
CA ILE A 364 13.75 -7.14 -2.06
C ILE A 364 13.35 -5.77 -2.63
N TYR A 365 13.10 -5.76 -3.91
CA TYR A 365 12.51 -4.64 -4.61
C TYR A 365 11.00 -4.87 -4.69
N PHE A 366 10.20 -3.98 -4.12
CA PHE A 366 8.74 -4.05 -4.15
C PHE A 366 8.11 -3.00 -5.07
N PRO A 367 8.41 -2.99 -6.37
CA PRO A 367 7.62 -2.15 -7.25
C PRO A 367 6.22 -2.74 -7.32
N THR A 368 5.21 -1.90 -7.33
CA THR A 368 3.92 -2.39 -7.80
C THR A 368 4.06 -2.79 -9.27
N LYS A 369 3.51 -3.93 -9.66
CA LYS A 369 3.59 -4.45 -11.05
C LYS A 369 3.11 -3.44 -12.10
N SER A 370 2.41 -2.41 -11.67
CA SER A 370 1.93 -1.31 -12.51
C SER A 370 2.99 -0.26 -12.84
N ASN A 371 4.16 -0.26 -12.18
CA ASN A 371 5.22 0.72 -12.40
C ASN A 371 6.07 0.34 -13.62
N THR A 372 5.51 0.46 -14.80
CA THR A 372 6.07 0.00 -16.08
C THR A 372 6.72 1.11 -16.93
N GLY A 373 6.78 2.35 -16.38
CA GLY A 373 7.43 3.47 -17.07
C GLY A 373 6.62 4.07 -18.22
N ASP A 374 5.33 3.82 -18.27
CA ASP A 374 4.46 4.25 -19.40
C ASP A 374 4.59 5.73 -19.71
N ALA A 375 4.61 6.59 -18.69
CA ALA A 375 4.76 8.03 -18.89
C ALA A 375 6.15 8.44 -19.36
N HIS A 376 7.18 7.79 -18.88
CA HIS A 376 8.55 8.07 -19.36
C HIS A 376 8.65 7.78 -20.85
N ILE A 377 8.10 6.63 -21.28
CA ILE A 377 8.07 6.25 -22.69
C ILE A 377 7.25 7.26 -23.51
N MET A 378 6.04 7.61 -23.07
CA MET A 378 5.20 8.59 -23.77
C MET A 378 5.82 9.97 -23.81
N ALA A 379 6.49 10.42 -22.74
CA ALA A 379 7.18 11.70 -22.68
C ALA A 379 8.36 11.74 -23.62
N MET A 380 9.18 10.67 -23.67
CA MET A 380 10.30 10.58 -24.64
C MET A 380 9.80 10.59 -26.07
N GLN A 381 8.73 9.87 -26.39
CA GLN A 381 8.11 9.91 -27.72
C GLN A 381 7.56 11.29 -28.06
N ALA A 382 7.21 12.08 -27.06
CA ALA A 382 6.77 13.46 -27.23
C ALA A 382 7.90 14.49 -27.32
N GLY A 383 9.16 14.07 -27.18
CA GLY A 383 10.36 14.93 -27.23
C GLY A 383 10.96 15.23 -25.84
N GLY A 384 10.45 14.60 -24.79
CA GLY A 384 11.04 14.65 -23.45
C GLY A 384 12.38 13.91 -23.40
N VAL A 385 13.20 14.25 -22.42
CA VAL A 385 14.53 13.65 -22.21
C VAL A 385 14.59 13.01 -20.85
N MET A 386 15.09 11.77 -20.79
CA MET A 386 15.41 11.12 -19.52
C MET A 386 16.64 11.77 -18.90
N GLN A 387 16.58 12.01 -17.60
CA GLN A 387 17.74 12.44 -16.85
C GLN A 387 18.80 11.34 -16.91
N LYS A 388 19.96 11.68 -17.46
CA LYS A 388 21.12 10.78 -17.53
C LYS A 388 21.92 10.88 -16.23
N ASN A 389 21.44 10.24 -15.20
CA ASN A 389 22.17 10.13 -13.94
C ASN A 389 22.30 8.66 -13.59
N ASP A 390 23.30 8.33 -12.80
CA ASP A 390 23.43 7.04 -12.15
C ASP A 390 22.27 6.88 -11.15
N ASN A 391 21.06 6.67 -11.67
CA ASN A 391 19.90 6.49 -10.83
C ASN A 391 20.02 5.17 -10.09
N HIS A 392 19.84 5.23 -8.79
CA HIS A 392 19.60 4.04 -7.98
C HIS A 392 18.09 3.86 -7.83
N ALA A 393 17.59 2.67 -8.11
CA ALA A 393 16.33 2.28 -7.51
C ALA A 393 16.61 2.13 -6.01
N ALA A 394 15.80 2.75 -5.17
CA ALA A 394 15.93 2.58 -3.73
C ALA A 394 15.73 1.10 -3.40
N THR A 395 16.79 0.41 -3.09
CA THR A 395 16.77 -0.96 -2.62
C THR A 395 16.75 -0.95 -1.12
N VAL A 396 15.80 -1.66 -0.55
CA VAL A 396 15.77 -1.94 0.87
C VAL A 396 16.18 -3.40 1.02
N HIS A 397 17.36 -3.63 1.58
CA HIS A 397 17.73 -4.97 1.99
C HIS A 397 16.94 -5.32 3.24
N LEU A 398 15.96 -6.22 3.10
CA LEU A 398 15.32 -6.85 4.25
C LEU A 398 16.27 -7.93 4.75
N GLU A 399 16.93 -7.64 5.84
CA GLU A 399 17.84 -8.57 6.47
C GLU A 399 17.09 -9.52 7.40
N ALA A 400 17.63 -10.71 7.53
CA ALA A 400 17.07 -11.70 8.43
C ALA A 400 17.26 -11.28 9.89
N GLY A 401 16.28 -11.57 10.72
CA GLY A 401 16.34 -11.28 12.16
C GLY A 401 16.50 -9.79 12.45
N ALA A 402 17.39 -9.47 13.38
CA ALA A 402 17.72 -8.11 13.77
C ALA A 402 18.73 -7.42 12.82
N GLY A 403 19.07 -8.03 11.70
CA GLY A 403 20.11 -7.55 10.78
C GLY A 403 19.87 -6.18 10.17
N SER A 404 18.63 -5.72 10.16
CA SER A 404 18.27 -4.40 9.63
C SER A 404 18.61 -3.24 10.54
N TYR A 405 18.89 -3.50 11.81
CA TYR A 405 19.25 -2.50 12.81
C TYR A 405 20.75 -2.15 12.76
N GLY A 406 21.18 -1.20 13.58
CA GLY A 406 22.56 -0.71 13.63
C GLY A 406 23.51 -1.63 14.37
N PHE A 407 23.63 -2.87 13.91
CA PHE A 407 24.60 -3.85 14.40
C PHE A 407 25.81 -3.95 13.46
N LEU A 408 26.90 -4.57 13.93
CA LEU A 408 28.11 -4.75 13.15
C LEU A 408 27.83 -5.50 11.83
N HIS A 409 28.25 -4.92 10.72
CA HIS A 409 28.18 -5.55 9.40
C HIS A 409 29.56 -5.93 8.91
N VAL A 410 29.70 -7.19 8.50
CA VAL A 410 30.92 -7.71 7.88
C VAL A 410 30.61 -8.28 6.49
N ASN A 411 31.58 -8.17 5.58
CA ASN A 411 31.48 -8.76 4.23
C ASN A 411 31.82 -10.26 4.24
N ALA A 412 31.85 -10.87 3.07
CA ALA A 412 32.18 -12.29 2.91
C ALA A 412 33.60 -12.65 3.40
N ASN A 413 34.50 -11.68 3.54
CA ASN A 413 35.87 -11.87 4.06
C ASN A 413 35.94 -11.65 5.59
N GLY A 414 34.84 -11.33 6.26
CA GLY A 414 34.82 -10.98 7.68
C GLY A 414 35.25 -9.55 7.98
N GLU A 415 35.35 -8.68 6.98
CA GLU A 415 35.82 -7.29 7.15
C GLU A 415 34.63 -6.34 7.34
N ARG A 416 34.71 -5.45 8.34
CA ARG A 416 33.77 -4.35 8.51
C ARG A 416 33.94 -3.36 7.35
N PHE A 417 32.86 -2.93 6.73
CA PHE A 417 32.91 -2.14 5.49
C PHE A 417 32.10 -0.85 5.52
N MET A 418 31.32 -0.57 6.55
CA MET A 418 30.51 0.64 6.63
C MET A 418 30.36 1.17 8.04
N ASN A 419 29.82 2.38 8.16
CA ASN A 419 29.24 2.90 9.38
C ASN A 419 27.79 2.37 9.48
N GLU A 420 27.44 1.75 10.57
CA GLU A 420 26.12 1.14 10.79
C GLU A 420 25.01 2.16 11.07
N ASP A 421 25.38 3.37 11.52
CA ASP A 421 24.45 4.48 11.75
C ASP A 421 24.33 5.38 10.51
N VAL A 422 24.05 4.77 9.38
CA VAL A 422 23.75 5.47 8.12
C VAL A 422 22.30 5.21 7.70
N ASN A 423 21.78 6.07 6.81
CA ASN A 423 20.46 5.84 6.26
C ASN A 423 20.39 4.52 5.47
N THR A 424 19.18 3.97 5.34
CA THR A 424 18.94 2.66 4.72
C THR A 424 19.46 2.56 3.29
N GLN A 425 19.40 3.65 2.51
CA GLN A 425 19.90 3.67 1.13
C GLN A 425 21.43 3.56 1.10
N SER A 426 22.14 4.33 1.93
CA SER A 426 23.60 4.24 2.04
C SER A 426 24.05 2.86 2.52
N LYS A 427 23.32 2.27 3.47
CA LYS A 427 23.53 0.89 3.93
C LYS A 427 23.40 -0.10 2.77
N SER A 428 22.34 -0.01 1.99
CA SER A 428 22.09 -0.87 0.82
C SER A 428 23.19 -0.73 -0.23
N CYS A 429 23.54 0.51 -0.61
CA CYS A 429 24.62 0.77 -1.56
C CYS A 429 25.96 0.22 -1.07
N SER A 430 26.27 0.38 0.21
CA SER A 430 27.51 -0.15 0.80
C SER A 430 27.60 -1.67 0.71
N LYS A 431 26.47 -2.37 0.92
CA LYS A 431 26.38 -3.83 0.79
C LYS A 431 26.55 -4.31 -0.64
N GLU A 432 25.92 -3.62 -1.60
CA GLU A 432 26.01 -3.97 -3.02
C GLU A 432 27.45 -3.94 -3.55
N LEU A 433 28.31 -3.12 -2.94
CA LEU A 433 29.73 -3.02 -3.30
C LEU A 433 30.59 -4.13 -2.69
N GLN A 434 30.05 -4.97 -1.80
CA GLN A 434 30.84 -6.01 -1.15
C GLN A 434 31.02 -7.23 -2.06
N PRO A 435 32.07 -8.06 -1.83
CA PRO A 435 32.28 -9.28 -2.59
C PRO A 435 31.02 -10.15 -2.61
N HIS A 436 30.57 -10.53 -3.81
CA HIS A 436 29.36 -11.32 -4.08
C HIS A 436 28.04 -10.64 -3.62
N GLY A 437 28.05 -9.37 -3.24
CA GLY A 437 26.89 -8.69 -2.65
C GLY A 437 26.44 -9.27 -1.30
N ILE A 438 27.32 -10.03 -0.63
CA ILE A 438 27.01 -10.70 0.65
C ILE A 438 27.51 -9.86 1.81
N ALA A 439 26.64 -9.66 2.79
CA ALA A 439 26.97 -9.07 4.08
C ALA A 439 26.33 -9.90 5.21
N TRP A 440 27.04 -10.02 6.30
CA TRP A 440 26.57 -10.65 7.52
C TRP A 440 26.38 -9.58 8.60
N THR A 441 25.30 -9.67 9.36
CA THR A 441 25.10 -8.83 10.54
C THR A 441 25.33 -9.65 11.78
N VAL A 442 26.22 -9.15 12.64
CA VAL A 442 26.64 -9.82 13.88
C VAL A 442 26.04 -9.10 15.08
N TYR A 443 25.33 -9.81 15.93
CA TYR A 443 24.73 -9.30 17.17
C TYR A 443 24.61 -10.42 18.21
N ASP A 444 24.53 -10.05 19.46
CA ASP A 444 24.51 -10.98 20.59
C ASP A 444 23.07 -11.24 21.12
N SER A 445 22.98 -11.99 22.21
CA SER A 445 21.71 -12.34 22.87
C SER A 445 20.96 -11.15 23.46
N ASN A 446 21.61 -9.99 23.65
CA ASN A 446 20.99 -8.78 24.17
C ASN A 446 20.33 -7.92 23.08
N TRP A 447 20.33 -8.38 21.83
CA TRP A 447 19.88 -7.64 20.66
C TRP A 447 18.53 -6.94 20.86
N THR A 448 17.58 -7.52 21.61
CA THR A 448 16.27 -6.90 21.83
C THR A 448 16.35 -5.62 22.65
N GLN A 449 17.28 -5.55 23.61
CA GLN A 449 17.51 -4.36 24.41
C GLN A 449 18.21 -3.28 23.58
N ASP A 450 19.16 -3.69 22.74
CA ASP A 450 19.89 -2.78 21.88
C ASP A 450 19.02 -2.22 20.75
N VAL A 451 18.17 -3.04 20.15
CA VAL A 451 17.14 -2.56 19.21
C VAL A 451 16.21 -1.56 19.89
N LYS A 452 15.77 -1.85 21.13
CA LYS A 452 14.92 -0.91 21.86
C LYS A 452 15.61 0.44 22.07
N LYS A 453 16.89 0.46 22.44
CA LYS A 453 17.67 1.71 22.57
C LYS A 453 17.76 2.46 21.24
N GLN A 454 17.97 1.76 20.14
CA GLN A 454 18.02 2.36 18.79
C GLN A 454 16.68 2.96 18.40
N VAL A 455 15.56 2.27 18.69
CA VAL A 455 14.21 2.75 18.42
C VAL A 455 13.88 3.98 19.28
N ASP A 456 14.17 3.91 20.58
CA ASP A 456 13.88 5.01 21.51
C ASP A 456 14.80 6.23 21.24
N GLY A 457 16.03 6.00 20.81
CA GLY A 457 17.02 7.03 20.49
C GLY A 457 16.89 7.65 19.10
N ASN A 458 15.91 7.25 18.31
CA ASN A 458 15.75 7.71 16.92
C ASN A 458 16.97 7.48 16.03
N LEU A 459 17.74 6.41 16.29
CA LEU A 459 18.90 6.07 15.46
C LEU A 459 18.46 5.54 14.09
N ALA A 460 19.23 5.81 13.04
CA ALA A 460 18.86 5.60 11.65
C ALA A 460 18.44 4.16 11.30
N GLY A 461 18.99 3.14 11.97
CA GLY A 461 18.59 1.74 11.81
C GLY A 461 17.30 1.36 12.53
N GLY A 462 17.02 1.98 13.70
CA GLY A 462 15.96 1.54 14.62
C GLY A 462 14.54 1.89 14.20
N LEU A 463 14.38 2.81 13.29
CA LEU A 463 13.08 3.41 13.01
C LEU A 463 12.33 2.78 11.86
N PHE A 464 13.04 2.28 10.87
CA PHE A 464 12.40 1.80 9.66
C PHE A 464 11.65 0.49 9.89
N TYR A 465 12.27 -0.44 10.62
CA TYR A 465 11.74 -1.79 10.75
C TYR A 465 10.81 -1.97 11.94
N GLY A 466 11.02 -1.23 13.03
CA GLY A 466 10.20 -1.35 14.22
C GLY A 466 8.85 -0.63 14.16
N GLN A 467 8.65 0.29 13.23
CA GLN A 467 7.47 1.16 13.25
C GLN A 467 6.73 1.32 11.93
N MET A 468 7.39 1.17 10.78
CA MET A 468 6.74 1.30 9.48
C MET A 468 6.17 -0.01 8.95
N TRP A 469 6.76 -1.15 9.29
CA TRP A 469 6.25 -2.46 8.88
C TRP A 469 5.19 -3.04 9.81
N GLN A 470 5.01 -2.46 11.00
CA GLN A 470 3.78 -2.69 11.74
C GLN A 470 2.67 -1.96 10.98
N PRO A 471 1.84 -2.64 10.20
CA PRO A 471 0.98 -1.99 9.19
C PRO A 471 0.00 -0.98 9.76
N TRP A 472 0.05 -0.66 11.03
CA TRP A 472 -1.00 0.07 11.70
C TRP A 472 -0.54 0.94 12.85
N GLY A 473 0.74 1.30 12.91
CA GLY A 473 1.23 2.33 13.85
C GLY A 473 1.33 1.90 15.31
N ASN A 474 1.34 0.60 15.59
CA ASN A 474 1.39 0.11 16.98
C ASN A 474 2.81 0.15 17.61
N GLY A 475 3.78 0.76 16.92
CA GLY A 475 5.15 0.86 17.39
C GLY A 475 5.94 -0.46 17.29
N TRP A 476 7.20 -0.41 17.69
CA TRP A 476 8.06 -1.56 17.78
C TRP A 476 7.53 -2.57 18.81
N ASN A 477 7.48 -3.84 18.45
CA ASN A 477 6.97 -4.91 19.29
C ASN A 477 8.01 -6.04 19.38
N VAL A 478 8.62 -6.20 20.54
CA VAL A 478 9.67 -7.18 20.80
C VAL A 478 9.23 -8.62 20.57
N GLU A 479 7.99 -8.95 20.81
CA GLU A 479 7.50 -10.33 20.63
C GLU A 479 7.35 -10.69 19.14
N ILE A 480 6.96 -9.72 18.30
CA ILE A 480 6.93 -9.91 16.85
C ILE A 480 8.36 -10.08 16.31
N GLU A 481 9.31 -9.27 16.79
CA GLU A 481 10.72 -9.38 16.40
C GLU A 481 11.31 -10.73 16.81
N LYS A 482 11.05 -11.18 18.03
CA LYS A 482 11.48 -12.50 18.49
C LYS A 482 10.88 -13.65 17.67
N ALA A 483 9.60 -13.54 17.32
CA ALA A 483 8.93 -14.53 16.49
C ALA A 483 9.54 -14.58 15.08
N SER A 484 9.83 -13.41 14.48
CA SER A 484 10.52 -13.28 13.20
C SER A 484 11.92 -13.88 13.26
N GLN A 485 12.68 -13.54 14.30
CA GLN A 485 14.01 -14.09 14.56
C GLN A 485 13.99 -15.62 14.64
N ALA A 486 13.07 -16.17 15.42
CA ALA A 486 12.92 -17.62 15.57
C ALA A 486 12.56 -18.31 14.24
N GLN A 487 11.76 -17.66 13.40
CA GLN A 487 11.46 -18.18 12.06
C GLN A 487 12.70 -18.13 11.15
N HIS A 488 13.46 -17.03 11.16
CA HIS A 488 14.66 -16.91 10.35
C HIS A 488 15.77 -17.91 10.76
N ILE A 489 15.85 -18.25 12.04
CA ILE A 489 16.74 -19.34 12.52
C ILE A 489 16.31 -20.68 11.91
N LYS A 490 15.01 -21.01 11.93
CA LYS A 490 14.48 -22.23 11.31
C LYS A 490 14.73 -22.29 9.82
N ASP A 491 14.65 -21.15 9.16
CA ASP A 491 14.86 -21.01 7.71
C ASP A 491 16.35 -21.04 7.32
N GLY A 492 17.27 -21.13 8.30
CA GLY A 492 18.71 -21.09 8.07
C GLY A 492 19.26 -19.72 7.62
N LYS A 493 18.47 -18.67 7.76
CA LYS A 493 18.87 -17.28 7.43
C LYS A 493 19.60 -16.58 8.56
N VAL A 494 19.46 -17.08 9.77
CA VAL A 494 20.18 -16.65 10.97
C VAL A 494 20.86 -17.88 11.56
N VAL A 495 22.15 -17.76 11.76
CA VAL A 495 23.00 -18.79 12.42
C VAL A 495 23.21 -18.37 13.86
N VAL A 496 23.08 -19.32 14.78
CA VAL A 496 23.30 -19.10 16.21
C VAL A 496 24.51 -19.94 16.64
N ALA A 497 25.43 -19.34 17.36
CA ALA A 497 26.58 -20.00 17.95
C ALA A 497 26.83 -19.47 19.38
N ASP A 498 27.48 -20.25 20.22
CA ASP A 498 27.83 -19.87 21.59
C ASP A 498 29.00 -18.87 21.63
N THR A 499 29.79 -18.85 20.59
CA THR A 499 30.98 -17.95 20.41
C THR A 499 31.03 -17.50 18.95
N LEU A 500 31.67 -16.35 18.72
CA LEU A 500 32.06 -15.87 17.39
C LEU A 500 33.13 -16.78 16.77
#